data_c10eb8c11949ceaa2dde148b0badc1d1
#
_entry.id   c10eb8c11949ceaa2dde148b0badc1d1
#
_cell.length_a   1.000
_cell.length_b   1.000
_cell.length_c   1.000
_cell.angle_alpha   90.00
_cell.angle_beta   90.00
_cell.angle_gamma   90.00
#
_symmetry.space_group_name_H-M   'P 1'
#
loop_
_entity.id
_entity.type
_entity.pdbx_description
1 polymer ?
#
loop_
_entity_poly.entity_id
_entity_poly.type
_entity_poly.pdbx_seq_one_letter_code
_entity_poly.pdbx_strand_id
1 'polypeptide(L)'
;MKQNLKKINIYSNLLNDSVNSFDEFIGVKNGLDEFNSSLKDDLSINTFFKSKTVDNVEKMSLFEKAVSNSMSVILVEVLKVVIENDDINLLKDVAKNFTLLSKQKLNIAFVEVVSSNEMNSDQKDDITNSLSELINKKIDINFDVDKNLIGGLKIKVDDTLYDSSLQTKLENAKSKLVGV
;
A
#
# COMPACT_ATOMS: atom_id res chain seq x y z
N MET A 1 22.83 -5.17 8.84
CA MET A 1 22.21 -4.77 7.56
C MET A 1 21.94 -5.95 6.62
N LYS A 2 22.94 -6.78 6.23
CA LYS A 2 22.72 -7.95 5.36
C LYS A 2 21.74 -9.01 5.93
N GLN A 3 21.70 -9.20 7.25
CA GLN A 3 20.82 -10.18 7.91
C GLN A 3 19.35 -9.73 7.87
N ASN A 4 19.09 -8.44 8.05
CA ASN A 4 17.73 -7.88 7.97
C ASN A 4 17.16 -8.00 6.55
N LEU A 5 17.94 -7.74 5.52
CA LEU A 5 17.52 -7.92 4.13
C LEU A 5 17.13 -9.38 3.81
N LYS A 6 17.87 -10.36 4.37
CA LYS A 6 17.51 -11.77 4.22
C LYS A 6 16.15 -12.09 4.86
N LYS A 7 15.92 -11.60 6.09
CA LYS A 7 14.65 -11.79 6.80
C LYS A 7 13.48 -11.13 6.06
N ILE A 8 13.66 -9.87 5.61
CA ILE A 8 12.66 -9.17 4.79
C ILE A 8 12.28 -9.99 3.57
N ASN A 9 13.27 -10.49 2.83
CA ASN A 9 13.00 -11.31 1.64
C ASN A 9 12.28 -12.62 1.98
N ILE A 10 12.64 -13.29 3.08
CA ILE A 10 11.97 -14.53 3.52
C ILE A 10 10.48 -14.26 3.80
N TYR A 11 10.18 -13.28 4.66
CA TYR A 11 8.79 -12.96 5.03
C TYR A 11 7.96 -12.48 3.82
N SER A 12 8.54 -11.63 2.97
CA SER A 12 7.86 -11.15 1.78
C SER A 12 7.60 -12.24 0.75
N ASN A 13 8.55 -13.19 0.56
CA ASN A 13 8.36 -14.31 -0.35
C ASN A 13 7.29 -15.27 0.17
N LEU A 14 7.28 -15.59 1.48
CA LEU A 14 6.24 -16.42 2.08
C LEU A 14 4.84 -15.85 1.81
N LEU A 15 4.66 -14.54 2.02
CA LEU A 15 3.40 -13.87 1.70
C LEU A 15 3.10 -13.89 0.20
N ASN A 16 4.09 -13.61 -0.65
CA ASN A 16 3.90 -13.59 -2.10
C ASN A 16 3.60 -14.97 -2.69
N ASP A 17 4.21 -16.03 -2.17
CA ASP A 17 3.98 -17.40 -2.64
C ASP A 17 2.56 -17.87 -2.34
N SER A 18 1.99 -17.39 -1.24
CA SER A 18 0.64 -17.73 -0.81
C SER A 18 -0.47 -16.96 -1.55
N VAL A 19 -0.13 -15.84 -2.19
CA VAL A 19 -1.07 -14.99 -2.91
C VAL A 19 -1.08 -15.38 -4.40
N ASN A 20 -2.25 -15.80 -4.91
CA ASN A 20 -2.43 -16.24 -6.29
C ASN A 20 -3.48 -15.42 -7.05
N SER A 21 -4.22 -14.55 -6.33
CA SER A 21 -5.25 -13.70 -6.91
C SER A 21 -5.09 -12.24 -6.49
N PHE A 22 -5.72 -11.33 -7.24
CA PHE A 22 -5.74 -9.91 -6.91
C PHE A 22 -6.45 -9.64 -5.57
N ASP A 23 -7.54 -10.35 -5.29
CA ASP A 23 -8.31 -10.15 -4.06
C ASP A 23 -7.52 -10.62 -2.83
N GLU A 24 -6.77 -11.73 -2.95
CA GLU A 24 -5.86 -12.18 -1.90
C GLU A 24 -4.72 -11.17 -1.67
N PHE A 25 -4.16 -10.60 -2.76
CA PHE A 25 -3.16 -9.55 -2.66
C PHE A 25 -3.68 -8.33 -1.90
N ILE A 26 -4.87 -7.84 -2.27
CA ILE A 26 -5.49 -6.69 -1.61
C ILE A 26 -5.75 -6.99 -0.13
N GLY A 27 -6.25 -8.19 0.19
CA GLY A 27 -6.50 -8.61 1.57
C GLY A 27 -5.22 -8.61 2.43
N VAL A 28 -4.13 -9.18 1.92
CA VAL A 28 -2.84 -9.21 2.63
C VAL A 28 -2.24 -7.81 2.73
N LYS A 29 -2.27 -7.02 1.66
CA LYS A 29 -1.77 -5.63 1.64
C LYS A 29 -2.50 -4.78 2.68
N ASN A 30 -3.83 -4.77 2.65
CA ASN A 30 -4.63 -3.98 3.59
C ASN A 30 -4.38 -4.40 5.05
N GLY A 31 -4.28 -5.71 5.33
CA GLY A 31 -3.95 -6.19 6.66
C GLY A 31 -2.56 -5.77 7.14
N LEU A 32 -1.56 -5.77 6.25
CA LEU A 32 -0.22 -5.26 6.56
C LEU A 32 -0.23 -3.74 6.82
N ASP A 33 -0.97 -2.99 6.01
CA ASP A 33 -1.07 -1.54 6.14
C ASP A 33 -1.82 -1.16 7.43
N GLU A 34 -2.92 -1.84 7.76
CA GLU A 34 -3.67 -1.67 9.01
C GLU A 34 -2.80 -1.95 10.23
N PHE A 35 -2.06 -3.06 10.24
CA PHE A 35 -1.17 -3.39 11.34
C PHE A 35 -0.01 -2.39 11.47
N ASN A 36 0.61 -1.99 10.36
CA ASN A 36 1.66 -0.96 10.37
C ASN A 36 1.14 0.40 10.86
N SER A 37 -0.09 0.78 10.50
CA SER A 37 -0.74 2.02 10.96
C SER A 37 -1.01 1.97 12.44
N SER A 38 -1.55 0.86 12.96
CA SER A 38 -1.77 0.66 14.40
C SER A 38 -0.48 0.78 15.20
N LEU A 39 0.64 0.24 14.68
CA LEU A 39 1.96 0.39 15.30
C LEU A 39 2.49 1.83 15.25
N LYS A 40 2.08 2.63 14.27
CA LYS A 40 2.52 4.01 14.12
C LYS A 40 1.69 4.97 14.98
N ASP A 41 0.38 4.74 15.03
CA ASP A 41 -0.58 5.66 15.66
C ASP A 41 -0.62 5.49 17.17
N ASP A 42 -0.34 4.28 17.69
CA ASP A 42 -0.27 4.00 19.13
C ASP A 42 1.18 3.67 19.57
N LEU A 43 1.77 4.65 20.25
CA LEU A 43 3.14 4.52 20.77
C LEU A 43 3.26 3.41 21.84
N SER A 44 2.18 3.13 22.58
CA SER A 44 2.15 2.10 23.61
C SER A 44 2.19 0.72 22.98
N ILE A 45 1.39 0.49 21.93
CA ILE A 45 1.37 -0.77 21.16
C ILE A 45 2.75 -0.99 20.51
N ASN A 46 3.31 0.05 19.89
CA ASN A 46 4.63 -0.02 19.28
C ASN A 46 5.72 -0.40 20.30
N THR A 47 5.73 0.29 21.45
CA THR A 47 6.71 0.05 22.51
C THR A 47 6.54 -1.35 23.10
N PHE A 48 5.32 -1.81 23.29
CA PHE A 48 5.01 -3.15 23.79
C PHE A 48 5.59 -4.25 22.88
N PHE A 49 5.26 -4.19 21.58
CA PHE A 49 5.75 -5.20 20.63
C PHE A 49 7.25 -5.15 20.40
N LYS A 50 7.89 -3.97 20.51
CA LYS A 50 9.35 -3.80 20.38
C LYS A 50 10.13 -4.10 21.65
N SER A 51 9.47 -4.17 22.79
CA SER A 51 10.13 -4.42 24.04
C SER A 51 10.70 -5.85 24.08
N LYS A 52 11.96 -5.94 24.46
CA LYS A 52 12.63 -7.22 24.70
C LYS A 52 12.39 -7.77 26.11
N THR A 53 11.79 -6.96 26.99
CA THR A 53 11.49 -7.34 28.37
C THR A 53 10.12 -8.00 28.50
N VAL A 54 9.26 -7.83 27.50
CA VAL A 54 7.94 -8.48 27.42
C VAL A 54 8.10 -9.85 26.78
N ASP A 55 7.55 -10.86 27.45
CA ASP A 55 7.58 -12.24 26.95
C ASP A 55 6.79 -12.38 25.64
N ASN A 56 7.31 -13.22 24.75
CA ASN A 56 6.65 -13.51 23.47
C ASN A 56 5.25 -14.10 23.63
N VAL A 57 4.98 -14.82 24.71
CA VAL A 57 3.66 -15.36 25.05
C VAL A 57 2.64 -14.24 25.29
N GLU A 58 3.04 -13.18 26.00
CA GLU A 58 2.18 -12.01 26.24
C GLU A 58 1.94 -11.23 24.94
N LYS A 59 2.98 -11.02 24.12
CA LYS A 59 2.86 -10.37 22.80
C LYS A 59 1.88 -11.13 21.91
N MET A 60 1.99 -12.47 21.88
CA MET A 60 1.10 -13.33 21.10
C MET A 60 -0.33 -13.28 21.58
N SER A 61 -0.57 -13.37 22.89
CA SER A 61 -1.90 -13.28 23.46
C SER A 61 -2.61 -11.97 23.11
N LEU A 62 -1.88 -10.86 23.12
CA LEU A 62 -2.41 -9.55 22.78
C LEU A 62 -2.66 -9.44 21.27
N PHE A 63 -1.75 -9.96 20.45
CA PHE A 63 -1.90 -10.01 19.00
C PHE A 63 -3.15 -10.83 18.60
N GLU A 64 -3.33 -12.03 19.13
CA GLU A 64 -4.47 -12.88 18.83
C GLU A 64 -5.83 -12.25 19.24
N LYS A 65 -5.84 -11.45 20.30
CA LYS A 65 -7.04 -10.68 20.70
C LYS A 65 -7.32 -9.48 19.80
N ALA A 66 -6.27 -8.89 19.23
CA ALA A 66 -6.36 -7.71 18.37
C ALA A 66 -6.64 -8.07 16.90
N VAL A 67 -6.27 -9.28 16.48
CA VAL A 67 -6.50 -9.75 15.10
C VAL A 67 -7.99 -9.87 14.85
N SER A 68 -8.48 -9.06 13.93
CA SER A 68 -9.86 -9.17 13.43
C SER A 68 -10.01 -10.44 12.57
N ASN A 69 -11.18 -11.04 12.59
CA ASN A 69 -11.52 -12.22 11.76
C ASN A 69 -11.43 -11.93 10.23
N SER A 70 -11.11 -10.69 9.85
CA SER A 70 -10.96 -10.24 8.46
C SER A 70 -9.55 -10.42 7.90
N MET A 71 -8.55 -10.68 8.74
CA MET A 71 -7.18 -10.89 8.26
C MET A 71 -7.01 -12.28 7.64
N SER A 72 -6.25 -12.33 6.55
CA SER A 72 -5.85 -13.59 5.90
C SER A 72 -5.08 -14.48 6.90
N VAL A 73 -5.43 -15.78 6.95
CA VAL A 73 -4.79 -16.77 7.84
C VAL A 73 -3.27 -16.77 7.67
N ILE A 74 -2.81 -16.66 6.43
CA ILE A 74 -1.37 -16.66 6.12
C ILE A 74 -0.68 -15.39 6.65
N LEU A 75 -1.34 -14.24 6.54
CA LEU A 75 -0.81 -13.00 7.11
C LEU A 75 -0.66 -13.13 8.63
N VAL A 76 -1.66 -13.69 9.30
CA VAL A 76 -1.63 -13.92 10.75
C VAL A 76 -0.45 -14.81 11.14
N GLU A 77 -0.24 -15.91 10.43
CA GLU A 77 0.88 -16.81 10.70
C GLU A 77 2.26 -16.14 10.46
N VAL A 78 2.40 -15.37 9.39
CA VAL A 78 3.65 -14.61 9.14
C VAL A 78 3.87 -13.55 10.21
N LEU A 79 2.82 -12.83 10.63
CA LEU A 79 2.92 -11.84 11.71
C LEU A 79 3.33 -12.47 13.05
N LYS A 80 2.80 -13.67 13.37
CA LYS A 80 3.25 -14.43 14.53
C LYS A 80 4.74 -14.71 14.51
N VAL A 81 5.26 -15.21 13.39
CA VAL A 81 6.69 -15.47 13.22
C VAL A 81 7.53 -14.19 13.32
N VAL A 82 7.04 -13.07 12.80
CA VAL A 82 7.70 -11.75 12.91
C VAL A 82 7.76 -11.30 14.38
N ILE A 83 6.68 -11.50 15.14
CA ILE A 83 6.60 -11.15 16.57
C ILE A 83 7.55 -12.04 17.39
N GLU A 84 7.53 -13.34 17.16
CA GLU A 84 8.39 -14.32 17.85
C GLU A 84 9.89 -14.04 17.68
N ASN A 85 10.27 -13.54 16.49
CA ASN A 85 11.65 -13.19 16.18
C ASN A 85 12.05 -11.75 16.54
N ASP A 86 11.18 -10.99 17.20
CA ASP A 86 11.37 -9.56 17.50
C ASP A 86 11.68 -8.70 16.26
N ASP A 87 11.17 -9.12 15.09
CA ASP A 87 11.45 -8.50 13.79
C ASP A 87 10.41 -7.43 13.36
N ILE A 88 9.57 -6.97 14.28
CA ILE A 88 8.50 -5.97 14.00
C ILE A 88 9.01 -4.72 13.31
N ASN A 89 10.24 -4.30 13.62
CA ASN A 89 10.87 -3.16 12.95
C ASN A 89 11.05 -3.34 11.44
N LEU A 90 11.04 -4.58 10.95
CA LEU A 90 11.21 -4.91 9.54
C LEU A 90 9.86 -4.92 8.78
N LEU A 91 8.74 -4.87 9.48
CA LEU A 91 7.42 -5.10 8.90
C LEU A 91 7.05 -4.10 7.79
N LYS A 92 7.46 -2.83 7.96
CA LYS A 92 7.27 -1.81 6.93
C LYS A 92 8.03 -2.14 5.63
N ASP A 93 9.24 -2.65 5.75
CA ASP A 93 10.05 -3.04 4.60
C ASP A 93 9.55 -4.36 3.99
N VAL A 94 9.03 -5.28 4.83
CA VAL A 94 8.35 -6.51 4.38
C VAL A 94 7.12 -6.15 3.54
N ALA A 95 6.26 -5.23 4.00
CA ALA A 95 5.09 -4.78 3.26
C ALA A 95 5.44 -4.17 1.90
N LYS A 96 6.47 -3.32 1.85
CA LYS A 96 6.97 -2.74 0.58
C LYS A 96 7.48 -3.81 -0.38
N ASN A 97 8.30 -4.73 0.12
CA ASN A 97 8.89 -5.78 -0.71
C ASN A 97 7.83 -6.77 -1.20
N PHE A 98 6.87 -7.16 -0.35
CA PHE A 98 5.71 -7.96 -0.72
C PHE A 98 4.92 -7.30 -1.85
N THR A 99 4.63 -6.00 -1.73
CA THR A 99 3.91 -5.23 -2.76
C THR A 99 4.64 -5.26 -4.10
N LEU A 100 5.97 -5.09 -4.11
CA LEU A 100 6.78 -5.14 -5.33
C LEU A 100 6.79 -6.53 -5.98
N LEU A 101 6.94 -7.60 -5.18
CA LEU A 101 6.93 -8.97 -5.67
C LEU A 101 5.58 -9.36 -6.25
N SER A 102 4.49 -9.03 -5.54
CA SER A 102 3.13 -9.34 -5.99
C SER A 102 2.74 -8.55 -7.24
N LYS A 103 3.21 -7.30 -7.38
CA LYS A 103 3.05 -6.51 -8.60
C LYS A 103 3.60 -7.25 -9.82
N GLN A 104 4.80 -7.81 -9.70
CA GLN A 104 5.43 -8.55 -10.79
C GLN A 104 4.71 -9.88 -11.07
N LYS A 105 4.38 -10.64 -10.01
CA LYS A 105 3.72 -11.94 -10.11
C LYS A 105 2.32 -11.84 -10.74
N LEU A 106 1.51 -10.87 -10.29
CA LEU A 106 0.10 -10.74 -10.67
C LEU A 106 -0.14 -9.73 -11.79
N ASN A 107 0.92 -9.09 -12.32
CA ASN A 107 0.85 -8.05 -13.35
C ASN A 107 -0.11 -6.90 -12.95
N ILE A 108 0.05 -6.38 -11.73
CA ILE A 108 -0.76 -5.29 -11.18
C ILE A 108 -0.08 -3.95 -11.50
N ALA A 109 -0.86 -2.94 -11.89
CA ALA A 109 -0.41 -1.55 -11.97
C ALA A 109 -0.86 -0.77 -10.73
N PHE A 110 0.03 0.02 -10.15
CA PHE A 110 -0.33 0.96 -9.08
C PHE A 110 -0.70 2.30 -9.68
N VAL A 111 -1.87 2.79 -9.29
CA VAL A 111 -2.41 4.05 -9.79
C VAL A 111 -2.70 4.98 -8.64
N GLU A 112 -2.21 6.21 -8.73
CA GLU A 112 -2.51 7.29 -7.81
C GLU A 112 -3.27 8.38 -8.61
N VAL A 113 -4.47 8.71 -8.16
CA VAL A 113 -5.31 9.74 -8.77
C VAL A 113 -5.45 10.89 -7.78
N VAL A 114 -5.00 12.06 -8.17
CA VAL A 114 -5.11 13.29 -7.38
C VAL A 114 -6.10 14.23 -8.05
N SER A 115 -7.12 14.67 -7.29
CA SER A 115 -8.15 15.59 -7.75
C SER A 115 -8.19 16.89 -6.92
N SER A 116 -8.82 17.91 -7.46
CA SER A 116 -9.05 19.16 -6.72
C SER A 116 -10.12 19.07 -5.63
N ASN A 117 -11.04 18.12 -5.77
CA ASN A 117 -12.16 17.91 -4.85
C ASN A 117 -12.35 16.42 -4.56
N GLU A 118 -13.05 16.13 -3.46
CA GLU A 118 -13.45 14.78 -3.14
C GLU A 118 -14.36 14.20 -4.25
N MET A 119 -14.10 12.97 -4.64
CA MET A 119 -14.90 12.21 -5.60
C MET A 119 -15.90 11.32 -4.87
N ASN A 120 -17.10 11.19 -5.42
CA ASN A 120 -18.07 10.22 -4.96
C ASN A 120 -17.69 8.79 -5.43
N SER A 121 -18.41 7.78 -4.92
CA SER A 121 -18.15 6.36 -5.27
C SER A 121 -18.24 6.11 -6.77
N ASP A 122 -19.30 6.61 -7.41
CA ASP A 122 -19.56 6.36 -8.83
C ASP A 122 -18.45 6.92 -9.72
N GLN A 123 -17.94 8.13 -9.40
CA GLN A 123 -16.81 8.74 -10.11
C GLN A 123 -15.52 7.93 -9.94
N LYS A 124 -15.27 7.41 -8.73
CA LYS A 124 -14.11 6.56 -8.47
C LYS A 124 -14.20 5.25 -9.25
N ASP A 125 -15.36 4.63 -9.30
CA ASP A 125 -15.61 3.39 -10.03
C ASP A 125 -15.46 3.59 -11.54
N ASP A 126 -15.99 4.68 -12.10
CA ASP A 126 -15.85 5.03 -13.52
C ASP A 126 -14.39 5.22 -13.92
N ILE A 127 -13.61 5.94 -13.10
CA ILE A 127 -12.18 6.16 -13.34
C ILE A 127 -11.42 4.84 -13.24
N THR A 128 -11.73 4.02 -12.23
CA THR A 128 -11.09 2.72 -12.01
C THR A 128 -11.32 1.80 -13.19
N ASN A 129 -12.57 1.69 -13.67
CA ASN A 129 -12.93 0.85 -14.81
C ASN A 129 -12.23 1.34 -16.09
N SER A 130 -12.30 2.63 -16.37
CA SER A 130 -11.66 3.23 -17.56
C SER A 130 -10.16 3.03 -17.59
N LEU A 131 -9.48 3.22 -16.43
CA LEU A 131 -8.04 3.02 -16.34
C LEU A 131 -7.65 1.54 -16.43
N SER A 132 -8.43 0.64 -15.83
CA SER A 132 -8.20 -0.80 -15.93
C SER A 132 -8.27 -1.30 -17.38
N GLU A 133 -9.25 -0.83 -18.14
CA GLU A 133 -9.40 -1.13 -19.57
C GLU A 133 -8.23 -0.56 -20.40
N LEU A 134 -7.86 0.71 -20.18
CA LEU A 134 -6.78 1.36 -20.91
C LEU A 134 -5.42 0.70 -20.68
N ILE A 135 -5.14 0.32 -19.45
CA ILE A 135 -3.87 -0.28 -19.04
C ILE A 135 -3.84 -1.79 -19.35
N ASN A 136 -5.00 -2.41 -19.50
CA ASN A 136 -5.18 -3.86 -19.68
C ASN A 136 -4.49 -4.68 -18.56
N LYS A 137 -4.61 -4.19 -17.31
CA LYS A 137 -4.07 -4.82 -16.10
C LYS A 137 -5.08 -4.66 -14.97
N LYS A 138 -4.95 -5.48 -13.94
CA LYS A 138 -5.57 -5.18 -12.66
C LYS A 138 -4.88 -3.98 -12.04
N ILE A 139 -5.63 -3.09 -11.44
CA ILE A 139 -5.09 -1.86 -10.85
C ILE A 139 -5.36 -1.82 -9.35
N ASP A 140 -4.34 -1.42 -8.60
CA ASP A 140 -4.44 -1.00 -7.21
C ASP A 140 -4.43 0.52 -7.20
N ILE A 141 -5.58 1.13 -6.92
CA ILE A 141 -5.79 2.57 -7.11
C ILE A 141 -5.96 3.28 -5.76
N ASN A 142 -5.28 4.40 -5.61
CA ASN A 142 -5.44 5.33 -4.50
C ASN A 142 -5.97 6.67 -4.99
N PHE A 143 -6.90 7.27 -4.25
CA PHE A 143 -7.47 8.58 -4.55
C PHE A 143 -7.10 9.58 -3.47
N ASP A 144 -6.45 10.68 -3.88
CA ASP A 144 -6.06 11.77 -3.02
C ASP A 144 -6.66 13.11 -3.48
N VAL A 145 -6.73 14.06 -2.56
CA VAL A 145 -7.25 15.41 -2.83
C VAL A 145 -6.16 16.45 -2.58
N ASP A 146 -5.82 17.20 -3.63
CA ASP A 146 -4.95 18.37 -3.51
C ASP A 146 -5.74 19.64 -3.83
N LYS A 147 -6.04 20.43 -2.80
CA LYS A 147 -6.78 21.70 -2.92
C LYS A 147 -6.02 22.80 -3.69
N ASN A 148 -4.72 22.62 -3.94
CA ASN A 148 -3.94 23.54 -4.76
C ASN A 148 -4.18 23.32 -6.26
N LEU A 149 -4.75 22.19 -6.65
CA LEU A 149 -5.18 21.98 -8.03
C LEU A 149 -6.38 22.88 -8.34
N ILE A 150 -6.25 23.73 -9.35
CA ILE A 150 -7.34 24.62 -9.83
C ILE A 150 -8.49 23.79 -10.42
N GLY A 151 -8.19 22.58 -10.93
CA GLY A 151 -9.14 21.62 -11.50
C GLY A 151 -8.46 20.60 -12.40
N GLY A 152 -9.21 19.56 -12.78
CA GLY A 152 -8.69 18.41 -13.54
C GLY A 152 -8.13 17.33 -12.62
N LEU A 153 -7.40 16.39 -13.22
CA LEU A 153 -6.83 15.23 -12.56
C LEU A 153 -5.32 15.12 -12.84
N LYS A 154 -4.56 14.70 -11.85
CA LYS A 154 -3.23 14.14 -12.01
C LYS A 154 -3.31 12.65 -11.77
N ILE A 155 -2.85 11.86 -12.72
CA ILE A 155 -2.88 10.40 -12.65
C ILE A 155 -1.45 9.91 -12.78
N LYS A 156 -0.99 9.17 -11.79
CA LYS A 156 0.31 8.51 -11.83
C LYS A 156 0.08 7.01 -11.96
N VAL A 157 0.61 6.42 -13.01
CA VAL A 157 0.57 4.98 -13.24
C VAL A 157 2.00 4.45 -13.08
N ASP A 158 2.23 3.69 -12.05
CA ASP A 158 3.57 3.24 -11.64
C ASP A 158 4.54 4.45 -11.52
N ASP A 159 5.48 4.58 -12.45
CA ASP A 159 6.46 5.69 -12.48
C ASP A 159 6.11 6.77 -13.51
N THR A 160 4.99 6.64 -14.22
CA THR A 160 4.59 7.58 -15.27
C THR A 160 3.50 8.53 -14.78
N LEU A 161 3.74 9.82 -14.85
CA LEU A 161 2.79 10.87 -14.48
C LEU A 161 2.05 11.40 -15.71
N TYR A 162 0.72 11.38 -15.64
CA TYR A 162 -0.18 12.01 -16.60
C TYR A 162 -0.88 13.19 -15.92
N ASP A 163 -0.44 14.41 -16.24
CA ASP A 163 -1.00 15.64 -15.68
C ASP A 163 -1.98 16.28 -16.66
N SER A 164 -3.27 16.14 -16.36
CA SER A 164 -4.39 16.74 -17.09
C SER A 164 -4.99 17.93 -16.35
N SER A 165 -4.28 18.51 -15.38
CA SER A 165 -4.76 19.65 -14.60
C SER A 165 -4.98 20.89 -15.47
N LEU A 166 -5.91 21.73 -15.05
CA LEU A 166 -6.15 23.03 -15.71
C LEU A 166 -4.92 23.93 -15.65
N GLN A 167 -4.12 23.84 -14.60
CA GLN A 167 -2.87 24.58 -14.48
C GLN A 167 -1.89 24.23 -15.59
N THR A 168 -1.62 22.95 -15.81
CA THR A 168 -0.73 22.48 -16.88
C THR A 168 -1.28 22.85 -18.27
N LYS A 169 -2.61 22.78 -18.46
CA LYS A 169 -3.23 23.23 -19.72
C LYS A 169 -3.05 24.74 -19.96
N LEU A 170 -3.19 25.55 -18.91
CA LEU A 170 -2.98 27.00 -18.99
C LEU A 170 -1.51 27.36 -19.23
N GLU A 171 -0.58 26.69 -18.55
CA GLU A 171 0.86 26.88 -18.77
C GLU A 171 1.27 26.51 -20.19
N ASN A 172 0.77 25.39 -20.70
CA ASN A 172 0.99 24.97 -22.09
C ASN A 172 0.36 25.93 -23.12
N ALA A 173 -0.82 26.49 -22.82
CA ALA A 173 -1.45 27.50 -23.69
C ALA A 173 -0.66 28.82 -23.66
N LYS A 174 -0.20 29.24 -22.47
CA LYS A 174 0.61 30.44 -22.31
C LYS A 174 1.96 30.33 -23.07
N SER A 175 2.66 29.19 -22.96
CA SER A 175 3.92 28.94 -23.67
C SER A 175 3.72 28.96 -25.20
N LYS A 176 2.62 28.38 -25.69
CA LYS A 176 2.28 28.46 -27.14
C LYS A 176 1.96 29.86 -27.62
N LEU A 177 1.40 30.72 -26.80
CA LEU A 177 1.07 32.11 -27.14
C LEU A 177 2.29 33.03 -27.06
N VAL A 178 3.23 32.76 -26.18
CA VAL A 178 4.44 33.58 -25.97
C VAL A 178 5.57 33.17 -26.91
N GLY A 179 5.42 32.06 -27.61
CA GLY A 179 6.37 31.65 -28.68
C GLY A 179 7.74 31.15 -28.19
N VAL A 180 7.77 30.61 -26.95
CA VAL A 180 8.96 29.96 -26.35
C VAL A 180 8.72 28.49 -26.15
#